data_e2608b1ac3222ff60a6b1982ac7b2ec1
#
_entry.id   e2608b1ac3222ff60a6b1982ac7b2ec1
#
_cell.length_a   1.000
_cell.length_b   1.000
_cell.length_c   1.000
_cell.angle_alpha   90.00
_cell.angle_beta   90.00
_cell.angle_gamma   90.00
#
_symmetry.space_group_name_H-M   'P 1'
#
loop_
_entity.id
_entity.type
_entity.pdbx_description
1 polymer ?
#
loop_
_entity_poly.entity_id
_entity_poly.type
_entity_poly.pdbx_seq_one_letter_code
_entity_poly.pdbx_strand_id
1 'polypeptide(L)'
;MAAGGQLQDGEGGEGGSTYGMYGYTMGPTGWYWGGSWLCVSPNCNSATAAAQFVYDMTINADTMKQYALAHSDFVNNKTVMADVVAEGANKNPLLKDGQDQFSTLLDSADNIKLDGIAGQNDGTINDAFVTAVQSYCNGELDSEEACLDNFLDAVSAALPDVQVD
;
A
#
# COMPACT_ATOMS: atom_id res chain seq x y z
N MET A 1 2.84 3.35 2.05
CA MET A 1 4.14 2.85 2.55
C MET A 1 5.35 3.58 1.93
N ALA A 2 5.37 3.91 0.64
CA ALA A 2 6.46 4.70 0.06
C ALA A 2 6.62 6.09 0.73
N ALA A 3 5.53 6.69 1.19
CA ALA A 3 5.56 7.97 1.89
C ALA A 3 6.19 7.89 3.30
N GLY A 4 6.18 6.74 3.97
CA GLY A 4 6.72 6.59 5.32
C GLY A 4 8.21 6.86 5.40
N GLY A 5 9.01 6.35 4.46
CA GLY A 5 10.45 6.60 4.40
C GLY A 5 10.76 8.07 4.08
N GLN A 6 10.00 8.69 3.19
CA GLN A 6 10.18 10.12 2.85
C GLN A 6 9.75 11.05 3.99
N LEU A 7 8.79 10.63 4.82
CA LEU A 7 8.38 11.40 5.99
C LEU A 7 9.37 11.31 7.14
N GLN A 8 10.10 10.19 7.27
CA GLN A 8 11.06 9.96 8.34
C GLN A 8 12.44 10.55 8.04
N ASP A 9 12.81 10.58 6.75
CA ASP A 9 14.14 10.99 6.30
C ASP A 9 14.06 12.27 5.47
N GLY A 10 15.12 13.08 5.53
CA GLY A 10 15.26 14.28 4.72
C GLY A 10 14.28 15.39 5.10
N GLU A 11 13.63 15.99 4.10
CA GLU A 11 12.77 17.16 4.28
C GLU A 11 11.45 16.87 4.99
N GLY A 12 10.99 15.63 5.02
CA GLY A 12 9.78 15.21 5.71
C GLY A 12 9.99 14.89 7.19
N GLY A 13 11.24 14.67 7.63
CA GLY A 13 11.60 14.39 9.01
C GLY A 13 11.53 15.61 9.92
N GLU A 14 11.71 15.40 11.21
CA GLU A 14 11.71 16.48 12.21
C GLU A 14 12.77 17.55 11.87
N GLY A 15 12.33 18.79 11.76
CA GLY A 15 13.18 19.92 11.34
C GLY A 15 13.33 20.10 9.84
N GLY A 16 12.77 19.22 9.02
CA GLY A 16 12.73 19.37 7.56
C GLY A 16 11.67 20.36 7.09
N SER A 17 11.83 20.85 5.85
CA SER A 17 10.96 21.91 5.29
C SER A 17 9.52 21.50 5.08
N THR A 18 9.23 20.20 4.97
CA THR A 18 7.89 19.64 4.74
C THR A 18 7.35 18.86 5.95
N TYR A 19 8.02 18.95 7.10
CA TYR A 19 7.58 18.30 8.33
C TYR A 19 6.17 18.73 8.73
N GLY A 20 5.29 17.76 8.96
CA GLY A 20 3.91 18.01 9.34
C GLY A 20 3.02 18.59 8.24
N MET A 21 3.47 18.63 6.98
CA MET A 21 2.68 19.15 5.86
C MET A 21 1.87 18.07 5.14
N TYR A 22 2.22 16.80 5.34
CA TYR A 22 1.54 15.68 4.68
C TYR A 22 0.33 15.20 5.49
N GLY A 23 -0.65 14.68 4.79
CA GLY A 23 -1.82 14.04 5.37
C GLY A 23 -2.20 12.78 4.60
N TYR A 24 -2.91 11.89 5.28
CA TYR A 24 -3.54 10.73 4.68
C TYR A 24 -5.00 11.04 4.36
N THR A 25 -5.47 10.54 3.23
CA THR A 25 -6.87 10.56 2.87
C THR A 25 -7.24 9.26 2.19
N MET A 26 -8.50 8.85 2.28
CA MET A 26 -9.01 7.74 1.49
C MET A 26 -9.03 8.12 0.01
N GLY A 27 -8.66 7.17 -0.84
CA GLY A 27 -8.91 7.25 -2.27
C GLY A 27 -10.38 6.96 -2.61
N PRO A 28 -10.74 6.92 -3.90
CA PRO A 28 -12.10 6.63 -4.35
C PRO A 28 -12.55 5.21 -4.00
N THR A 29 -11.64 4.30 -3.75
CA THR A 29 -11.87 2.92 -3.33
C THR A 29 -10.75 2.42 -2.44
N GLY A 30 -11.01 1.38 -1.64
CA GLY A 30 -9.97 0.64 -0.93
C GLY A 30 -9.19 -0.25 -1.92
N TRP A 31 -7.88 -0.34 -1.75
CA TRP A 31 -7.00 -1.15 -2.58
C TRP A 31 -5.81 -1.66 -1.77
N TYR A 32 -5.16 -2.69 -2.27
CA TYR A 32 -3.87 -3.15 -1.75
C TYR A 32 -2.88 -3.28 -2.90
N TRP A 33 -1.61 -3.16 -2.57
CA TRP A 33 -0.54 -3.29 -3.55
C TRP A 33 0.43 -4.38 -3.14
N GLY A 34 0.41 -5.47 -3.90
CA GLY A 34 1.36 -6.57 -3.72
C GLY A 34 1.31 -7.19 -2.33
N GLY A 35 2.47 -7.36 -1.75
CA GLY A 35 2.72 -7.97 -0.46
C GLY A 35 4.01 -8.77 -0.49
N SER A 36 4.48 -9.16 0.68
CA SER A 36 5.62 -10.06 0.83
C SER A 36 5.15 -11.41 1.38
N TRP A 37 5.70 -12.48 0.84
CA TRP A 37 5.39 -13.83 1.25
C TRP A 37 6.55 -14.39 2.09
N LEU A 38 6.27 -14.79 3.32
CA LEU A 38 7.21 -15.55 4.13
C LEU A 38 6.98 -17.04 3.88
N CYS A 39 8.00 -17.70 3.34
CA CYS A 39 7.94 -19.11 3.00
C CYS A 39 9.01 -19.91 3.74
N VAL A 40 8.68 -21.14 4.12
CA VAL A 40 9.63 -22.08 4.71
C VAL A 40 10.07 -23.05 3.63
N SER A 41 11.40 -23.19 3.43
CA SER A 41 11.94 -24.17 2.51
C SER A 41 11.58 -25.60 2.90
N PRO A 42 11.21 -26.48 1.96
CA PRO A 42 10.97 -27.89 2.25
C PRO A 42 12.21 -28.61 2.82
N ASN A 43 13.41 -28.07 2.55
CA ASN A 43 14.67 -28.61 3.08
C ASN A 43 15.10 -27.95 4.40
N CYS A 44 14.22 -27.23 5.08
CA CYS A 44 14.55 -26.59 6.35
C CYS A 44 14.77 -27.65 7.46
N ASN A 45 15.96 -27.66 8.06
CA ASN A 45 16.31 -28.57 9.16
C ASN A 45 15.59 -28.23 10.48
N SER A 46 15.00 -27.06 10.60
CA SER A 46 14.28 -26.56 11.77
C SER A 46 12.87 -26.09 11.41
N ALA A 47 12.12 -26.90 10.68
CA ALA A 47 10.82 -26.55 10.12
C ALA A 47 9.83 -26.02 11.18
N THR A 48 9.82 -26.62 12.40
CA THR A 48 8.95 -26.17 13.49
C THR A 48 9.30 -24.75 13.95
N ALA A 49 10.58 -24.45 14.13
CA ALA A 49 11.01 -23.11 14.53
C ALA A 49 10.74 -22.09 13.42
N ALA A 50 10.96 -22.45 12.16
CA ALA A 50 10.64 -21.59 11.01
C ALA A 50 9.13 -21.33 10.90
N ALA A 51 8.29 -22.34 11.11
CA ALA A 51 6.84 -22.18 11.13
C ALA A 51 6.38 -21.27 12.27
N GLN A 52 6.98 -21.40 13.47
CA GLN A 52 6.70 -20.50 14.59
C GLN A 52 7.08 -19.06 14.27
N PHE A 53 8.24 -18.84 13.64
CA PHE A 53 8.65 -17.51 13.20
C PHE A 53 7.65 -16.91 12.19
N VAL A 54 7.22 -17.69 11.19
CA VAL A 54 6.20 -17.24 10.23
C VAL A 54 4.90 -16.89 10.95
N TYR A 55 4.45 -17.73 11.88
CA TYR A 55 3.26 -17.46 12.69
C TYR A 55 3.38 -16.15 13.48
N ASP A 56 4.51 -15.94 14.16
CA ASP A 56 4.73 -14.75 14.98
C ASP A 56 4.76 -13.48 14.12
N MET A 57 5.32 -13.54 12.91
CA MET A 57 5.42 -12.40 12.00
C MET A 57 4.16 -12.10 11.19
N THR A 58 3.20 -13.05 11.12
CA THR A 58 2.04 -12.91 10.24
C THR A 58 0.69 -13.02 10.91
N ILE A 59 0.60 -13.66 12.07
CA ILE A 59 -0.69 -13.99 12.72
C ILE A 59 -0.71 -13.62 14.20
N ASN A 60 0.43 -13.73 14.91
CA ASN A 60 0.49 -13.47 16.34
C ASN A 60 0.11 -12.01 16.66
N ALA A 61 -1.04 -11.83 17.31
CA ALA A 61 -1.60 -10.50 17.56
C ALA A 61 -0.68 -9.62 18.42
N ASP A 62 -0.03 -10.18 19.43
CA ASP A 62 0.85 -9.42 20.33
C ASP A 62 2.09 -8.90 19.59
N THR A 63 2.72 -9.76 18.78
CA THR A 63 3.88 -9.39 17.96
C THR A 63 3.50 -8.33 16.94
N MET A 64 2.38 -8.51 16.26
CA MET A 64 1.90 -7.57 15.24
C MET A 64 1.54 -6.21 15.85
N LYS A 65 0.91 -6.21 17.02
CA LYS A 65 0.59 -4.96 17.74
C LYS A 65 1.86 -4.21 18.14
N GLN A 66 2.84 -4.91 18.71
CA GLN A 66 4.13 -4.32 19.06
C GLN A 66 4.84 -3.75 17.84
N TYR A 67 4.83 -4.47 16.74
CA TYR A 67 5.42 -4.01 15.47
C TYR A 67 4.72 -2.75 14.95
N ALA A 68 3.38 -2.75 14.89
CA ALA A 68 2.60 -1.62 14.43
C ALA A 68 2.91 -0.33 15.21
N LEU A 69 2.98 -0.46 16.54
CA LEU A 69 3.26 0.67 17.42
C LEU A 69 4.71 1.16 17.34
N ALA A 70 5.67 0.22 17.24
CA ALA A 70 7.09 0.56 17.20
C ALA A 70 7.52 1.23 15.88
N HIS A 71 6.88 0.85 14.77
CA HIS A 71 7.25 1.30 13.44
C HIS A 71 6.23 2.24 12.78
N SER A 72 5.12 2.57 13.47
CA SER A 72 4.02 3.34 12.90
C SER A 72 3.53 2.75 11.56
N ASP A 73 3.48 1.41 11.48
CA ASP A 73 3.13 0.68 10.27
C ASP A 73 1.81 -0.08 10.43
N PHE A 74 1.06 -0.20 9.33
CA PHE A 74 -0.23 -0.87 9.31
C PHE A 74 -0.01 -2.36 9.00
N VAL A 75 -0.30 -3.23 9.99
CA VAL A 75 -0.12 -4.68 9.84
C VAL A 75 -1.33 -5.34 9.19
N ASN A 76 -1.14 -6.52 8.62
CA ASN A 76 -2.19 -7.29 7.91
C ASN A 76 -3.17 -8.02 8.85
N ASN A 77 -3.30 -7.57 10.09
CA ASN A 77 -4.28 -8.10 11.05
C ASN A 77 -5.26 -6.99 11.43
N LYS A 78 -6.42 -6.99 10.80
CA LYS A 78 -7.45 -5.98 10.98
C LYS A 78 -7.94 -5.85 12.43
N THR A 79 -8.07 -6.96 13.15
CA THR A 79 -8.48 -6.92 14.56
C THR A 79 -7.45 -6.19 15.40
N VAL A 80 -6.17 -6.50 15.22
CA VAL A 80 -5.06 -5.80 15.90
C VAL A 80 -5.08 -4.31 15.58
N MET A 81 -5.27 -3.94 14.31
CA MET A 81 -5.32 -2.53 13.93
C MET A 81 -6.54 -1.81 14.49
N ALA A 82 -7.69 -2.47 14.57
CA ALA A 82 -8.88 -1.91 15.23
C ALA A 82 -8.64 -1.64 16.73
N ASP A 83 -7.96 -2.55 17.43
CA ASP A 83 -7.59 -2.37 18.84
C ASP A 83 -6.60 -1.20 19.01
N VAL A 84 -5.59 -1.08 18.14
CA VAL A 84 -4.62 0.02 18.17
C VAL A 84 -5.32 1.38 17.94
N VAL A 85 -6.25 1.43 17.00
CA VAL A 85 -7.07 2.63 16.74
C VAL A 85 -7.93 2.98 17.96
N ALA A 86 -8.62 1.98 18.55
CA ALA A 86 -9.48 2.18 19.71
C ALA A 86 -8.70 2.68 20.95
N GLU A 87 -7.46 2.27 21.11
CA GLU A 87 -6.59 2.73 22.20
C GLU A 87 -6.05 4.16 22.01
N GLY A 88 -6.22 4.75 20.83
CA GLY A 88 -5.81 6.11 20.52
C GLY A 88 -4.28 6.32 20.46
N ALA A 89 -3.51 5.25 20.36
CA ALA A 89 -2.03 5.26 20.31
C ALA A 89 -1.46 5.46 18.90
N ASN A 90 -2.18 6.13 18.02
CA ASN A 90 -2.00 6.10 16.57
C ASN A 90 -1.73 7.47 15.93
N LYS A 91 -1.50 8.50 16.74
CA LYS A 91 -1.13 9.82 16.22
C LYS A 91 0.30 9.79 15.68
N ASN A 92 0.45 10.15 14.42
CA ASN A 92 1.76 10.26 13.80
C ASN A 92 2.22 11.73 13.81
N PRO A 93 3.28 12.07 14.56
CA PRO A 93 3.77 13.44 14.65
C PRO A 93 4.35 13.96 13.32
N LEU A 94 4.68 13.08 12.38
CA LEU A 94 5.16 13.46 11.05
C LEU A 94 4.05 13.97 10.14
N LEU A 95 2.79 13.69 10.48
CA LEU A 95 1.63 14.11 9.73
C LEU A 95 1.07 15.43 10.26
N LYS A 96 0.36 16.13 9.39
CA LYS A 96 -0.29 17.40 9.73
C LYS A 96 -1.23 17.23 10.93
N ASP A 97 -1.05 18.08 11.91
CA ASP A 97 -1.84 18.09 13.15
C ASP A 97 -1.81 16.76 13.93
N GLY A 98 -0.79 15.92 13.69
CA GLY A 98 -0.70 14.59 14.31
C GLY A 98 -1.83 13.67 13.88
N GLN A 99 -2.19 13.70 12.60
CA GLN A 99 -3.29 12.89 12.05
C GLN A 99 -3.15 11.42 12.40
N ASP A 100 -4.28 10.80 12.73
CA ASP A 100 -4.41 9.36 12.90
C ASP A 100 -4.44 8.65 11.52
N GLN A 101 -3.25 8.16 11.12
CA GLN A 101 -3.13 7.43 9.86
C GLN A 101 -3.82 6.06 9.91
N PHE A 102 -3.85 5.41 11.07
CA PHE A 102 -4.36 4.05 11.18
C PHE A 102 -5.87 3.99 11.05
N SER A 103 -6.61 4.98 11.55
CA SER A 103 -8.04 5.08 11.31
C SER A 103 -8.35 5.17 9.82
N THR A 104 -7.65 6.04 9.10
CA THR A 104 -7.83 6.19 7.64
C THR A 104 -7.48 4.92 6.88
N LEU A 105 -6.40 4.23 7.26
CA LEU A 105 -5.97 2.97 6.62
C LEU A 105 -6.92 1.82 6.96
N LEU A 106 -7.47 1.77 8.17
CA LEU A 106 -8.45 0.76 8.59
C LEU A 106 -9.76 0.91 7.80
N ASP A 107 -10.26 2.14 7.67
CA ASP A 107 -11.43 2.46 6.85
C ASP A 107 -11.19 2.09 5.37
N SER A 108 -9.99 2.36 4.85
CA SER A 108 -9.61 1.95 3.50
C SER A 108 -9.59 0.44 3.35
N ALA A 109 -9.02 -0.29 4.32
CA ALA A 109 -8.97 -1.75 4.31
C ALA A 109 -10.37 -2.38 4.32
N ASP A 110 -11.35 -1.77 4.98
CA ASP A 110 -12.74 -2.21 5.01
C ASP A 110 -13.45 -2.06 3.65
N ASN A 111 -12.95 -1.20 2.81
CA ASN A 111 -13.49 -0.93 1.48
C ASN A 111 -12.76 -1.71 0.36
N ILE A 112 -11.78 -2.56 0.69
CA ILE A 112 -11.14 -3.42 -0.30
C ILE A 112 -12.12 -4.49 -0.76
N LYS A 113 -12.38 -4.53 -2.05
CA LYS A 113 -13.19 -5.55 -2.72
C LYS A 113 -12.26 -6.40 -3.57
N LEU A 114 -12.22 -7.69 -3.30
CA LEU A 114 -11.31 -8.62 -3.99
C LEU A 114 -11.98 -9.41 -5.10
N ASP A 115 -13.32 -9.39 -5.16
CA ASP A 115 -14.08 -10.19 -6.11
C ASP A 115 -13.88 -9.67 -7.55
N GLY A 116 -13.26 -10.49 -8.38
CA GLY A 116 -13.08 -10.23 -9.80
C GLY A 116 -12.05 -9.19 -10.18
N ILE A 117 -11.24 -8.70 -9.24
CA ILE A 117 -10.25 -7.66 -9.51
C ILE A 117 -8.83 -8.19 -9.77
N ALA A 118 -8.56 -9.46 -9.48
CA ALA A 118 -7.26 -10.06 -9.74
C ALA A 118 -7.31 -10.97 -10.98
N GLY A 119 -6.46 -10.71 -11.96
CA GLY A 119 -6.39 -11.45 -13.20
C GLY A 119 -4.97 -11.66 -13.70
N GLN A 120 -4.82 -12.58 -14.62
CA GLN A 120 -3.52 -12.86 -15.25
C GLN A 120 -2.94 -11.66 -16.02
N ASN A 121 -3.76 -10.69 -16.36
CA ASN A 121 -3.39 -9.52 -17.16
C ASN A 121 -3.04 -8.30 -16.33
N ASP A 122 -3.22 -8.35 -14.99
CA ASP A 122 -3.04 -7.19 -14.10
C ASP A 122 -1.67 -6.53 -14.24
N GLY A 123 -0.61 -7.34 -14.35
CA GLY A 123 0.75 -6.81 -14.55
C GLY A 123 0.86 -5.98 -15.83
N THR A 124 0.36 -6.52 -16.94
CA THR A 124 0.40 -5.83 -18.24
C THR A 124 -0.42 -4.54 -18.24
N ILE A 125 -1.61 -4.59 -17.65
CA ILE A 125 -2.49 -3.41 -17.53
C ILE A 125 -1.84 -2.34 -16.63
N ASN A 126 -1.28 -2.75 -15.51
CA ASN A 126 -0.57 -1.85 -14.61
C ASN A 126 0.63 -1.17 -15.27
N ASP A 127 1.45 -1.92 -16.01
CA ASP A 127 2.62 -1.38 -16.69
C ASP A 127 2.22 -0.35 -17.77
N ALA A 128 1.14 -0.62 -18.50
CA ALA A 128 0.57 0.32 -19.46
C ALA A 128 0.09 1.61 -18.77
N PHE A 129 -0.64 1.47 -17.65
CA PHE A 129 -1.12 2.61 -16.86
C PHE A 129 0.02 3.46 -16.32
N VAL A 130 1.01 2.84 -15.68
CA VAL A 130 2.17 3.55 -15.12
C VAL A 130 2.92 4.31 -16.21
N THR A 131 3.11 3.70 -17.38
CA THR A 131 3.80 4.30 -18.52
C THR A 131 3.04 5.55 -19.02
N ALA A 132 1.73 5.44 -19.23
CA ALA A 132 0.92 6.55 -19.70
C ALA A 132 0.92 7.73 -18.70
N VAL A 133 0.76 7.43 -17.40
CA VAL A 133 0.81 8.45 -16.33
C VAL A 133 2.18 9.11 -16.23
N GLN A 134 3.27 8.35 -16.36
CA GLN A 134 4.62 8.92 -16.39
C GLN A 134 4.83 9.85 -17.57
N SER A 135 4.37 9.47 -18.78
CA SER A 135 4.45 10.31 -19.96
C SER A 135 3.65 11.61 -19.80
N TYR A 136 2.48 11.55 -19.19
CA TYR A 136 1.69 12.74 -18.84
C TYR A 136 2.41 13.64 -17.82
N CYS A 137 2.93 13.06 -16.75
CA CYS A 137 3.69 13.81 -15.73
C CYS A 137 4.97 14.44 -16.28
N ASN A 138 5.60 13.83 -17.30
CA ASN A 138 6.78 14.36 -17.98
C ASN A 138 6.44 15.43 -19.02
N GLY A 139 5.16 15.70 -19.30
CA GLY A 139 4.73 16.66 -20.30
C GLY A 139 4.84 16.16 -21.75
N GLU A 140 4.92 14.86 -21.95
CA GLU A 140 4.91 14.20 -23.27
C GLU A 140 3.49 14.06 -23.83
N LEU A 141 2.51 14.05 -22.93
CA LEU A 141 1.07 14.04 -23.24
C LEU A 141 0.44 15.33 -22.70
N ASP A 142 -0.37 15.99 -23.53
CA ASP A 142 -0.85 17.35 -23.28
C ASP A 142 -2.09 17.42 -22.36
N SER A 143 -2.78 16.29 -22.13
CA SER A 143 -4.02 16.27 -21.35
C SER A 143 -4.27 14.92 -20.68
N GLU A 144 -5.19 14.92 -19.70
CA GLU A 144 -5.68 13.70 -19.07
C GLU A 144 -6.38 12.77 -20.07
N GLU A 145 -7.09 13.33 -21.06
CA GLU A 145 -7.73 12.58 -22.13
C GLU A 145 -6.69 11.86 -23.00
N ALA A 146 -5.62 12.56 -23.41
CA ALA A 146 -4.52 11.95 -24.15
C ALA A 146 -3.79 10.86 -23.33
N CYS A 147 -3.71 11.02 -22.02
CA CYS A 147 -3.15 10.01 -21.13
C CYS A 147 -4.03 8.76 -21.08
N LEU A 148 -5.35 8.94 -20.96
CA LEU A 148 -6.31 7.84 -20.98
C LEU A 148 -6.27 7.09 -22.32
N ASP A 149 -6.33 7.80 -23.43
CA ASP A 149 -6.26 7.21 -24.78
C ASP A 149 -4.96 6.42 -24.97
N ASN A 150 -3.82 6.96 -24.55
CA ASN A 150 -2.53 6.28 -24.62
C ASN A 150 -2.52 4.98 -23.80
N PHE A 151 -3.11 5.01 -22.60
CA PHE A 151 -3.27 3.83 -21.76
C PHE A 151 -4.15 2.76 -22.42
N LEU A 152 -5.34 3.15 -22.91
CA LEU A 152 -6.29 2.24 -23.56
C LEU A 152 -5.71 1.61 -24.83
N ASP A 153 -5.03 2.40 -25.66
CA ASP A 153 -4.33 1.94 -26.85
C ASP A 153 -3.24 0.92 -26.52
N ALA A 154 -2.44 1.20 -25.46
CA ALA A 154 -1.39 0.29 -25.00
C ALA A 154 -1.96 -1.04 -24.50
N VAL A 155 -3.07 -1.01 -23.74
CA VAL A 155 -3.76 -2.21 -23.27
C VAL A 155 -4.32 -3.00 -24.45
N SER A 156 -5.02 -2.34 -25.40
CA SER A 156 -5.59 -2.98 -26.58
C SER A 156 -4.51 -3.66 -27.46
N ALA A 157 -3.36 -2.99 -27.59
CA ALA A 157 -2.23 -3.55 -28.36
C ALA A 157 -1.58 -4.77 -27.67
N ALA A 158 -1.48 -4.74 -26.34
CA ALA A 158 -0.86 -5.82 -25.56
C ALA A 158 -1.81 -7.01 -25.35
N LEU A 159 -3.11 -6.75 -25.27
CA LEU A 159 -4.16 -7.71 -24.92
C LEU A 159 -5.33 -7.65 -25.93
N PRO A 160 -5.13 -8.14 -27.16
CA PRO A 160 -6.12 -7.99 -28.23
C PRO A 160 -7.44 -8.73 -27.97
N ASP A 161 -7.46 -9.66 -27.03
CA ASP A 161 -8.67 -10.40 -26.64
C ASP A 161 -9.45 -9.71 -25.50
N VAL A 162 -8.93 -8.61 -24.96
CA VAL A 162 -9.59 -7.81 -23.89
C VAL A 162 -10.32 -6.66 -24.55
N GLN A 163 -11.62 -6.57 -24.28
CA GLN A 163 -12.43 -5.45 -24.73
C GLN A 163 -12.18 -4.26 -23.81
N VAL A 164 -11.80 -3.14 -24.40
CA VAL A 164 -11.58 -1.87 -23.71
C VAL A 164 -12.65 -0.91 -24.19
N ASP A 165 -13.52 -0.44 -23.28
CA ASP A 165 -14.63 0.49 -23.55
C ASP A 165 -14.33 1.89 -23.01
#